data_0dad4d425bc99bda8bb0fa93b33aa109
#
_entry.id   0dad4d425bc99bda8bb0fa93b33aa109
#
_cell.length_a   1.000
_cell.length_b   1.000
_cell.length_c   1.000
_cell.angle_alpha   90.00
_cell.angle_beta   90.00
_cell.angle_gamma   90.00
#
_symmetry.space_group_name_H-M   'P 1'
#
loop_
_entity.id
_entity.type
_entity.pdbx_description
1 polymer ?
#
loop_
_entity_poly.entity_id
_entity_poly.type
_entity_poly.pdbx_seq_one_letter_code
_entity_poly.pdbx_strand_id
1 'polypeptide(L)'
;MLHTTFFSKALRSQNTALNRWVLGFALLMLPLLLQPFGNAWVRILDMALIYTMLALGLNIVVGFAGLLDLGYVAFFALGAYLYALLASPQLLELLSAWPSLAPYLSTGLHTPWWLVMPLAAVLAAFMGVLLGAPTLKLRGDYLAIVTLGFGEIIRVFLNNLDQPWNITNGPRGLGSIDPIQIAGHPLSKKLSLGPLELAGVTQYYYLMLILVAFSVLWCSRLERSRIGRAWVAIREDEIAARSMGLNTRNLKLLAFALGATFGGVSGVLFAAFQTFISPESFGLGESVMIVAMVVLGGLGHLPGVVLGAMLLATLPELLRYVATPLQDLTGGRIDAAILRQLLIALTMVVVMLLRPQGLWPAPDQSAEGDAP
;
A
#
# COMPACT_ATOMS: atom_id res chain seq x y z
N MET A 1 25.79 -13.62 -40.44
CA MET A 1 25.52 -12.71 -39.31
C MET A 1 24.16 -12.90 -38.64
N LEU A 2 23.16 -13.54 -39.22
CA LEU A 2 21.81 -13.73 -38.67
C LEU A 2 21.68 -14.85 -37.60
N HIS A 3 22.63 -15.78 -37.52
CA HIS A 3 22.57 -16.90 -36.56
C HIS A 3 23.05 -16.58 -35.16
N THR A 4 23.89 -15.56 -34.99
CA THR A 4 24.43 -15.17 -33.67
C THR A 4 23.45 -14.33 -32.82
N THR A 5 22.58 -13.59 -33.48
CA THR A 5 21.57 -12.76 -32.80
C THR A 5 20.40 -13.55 -32.23
N PHE A 6 20.02 -14.66 -32.85
CA PHE A 6 18.95 -15.55 -32.36
C PHE A 6 19.34 -16.30 -31.09
N PHE A 7 20.60 -16.79 -31.05
CA PHE A 7 21.15 -17.53 -29.89
C PHE A 7 21.35 -16.61 -28.68
N SER A 8 21.78 -15.37 -28.89
CA SER A 8 21.93 -14.38 -27.80
C SER A 8 20.60 -13.94 -27.22
N LYS A 9 19.55 -13.79 -28.05
CA LYS A 9 18.19 -13.51 -27.60
C LYS A 9 17.57 -14.68 -26.81
N ALA A 10 17.80 -15.92 -27.24
CA ALA A 10 17.31 -17.12 -26.56
C ALA A 10 18.00 -17.32 -25.20
N LEU A 11 19.30 -17.11 -25.09
CA LEU A 11 20.07 -17.18 -23.85
C LEU A 11 19.67 -16.04 -22.88
N ARG A 12 19.42 -14.84 -23.39
CA ARG A 12 18.92 -13.71 -22.58
C ARG A 12 17.50 -13.97 -22.06
N SER A 13 16.64 -14.61 -22.85
CA SER A 13 15.29 -15.02 -22.45
C SER A 13 15.30 -16.13 -21.39
N GLN A 14 16.19 -17.13 -21.51
CA GLN A 14 16.34 -18.18 -20.50
C GLN A 14 16.88 -17.63 -19.17
N ASN A 15 17.86 -16.73 -19.21
CA ASN A 15 18.39 -16.10 -18.00
C ASN A 15 17.34 -15.24 -17.29
N THR A 16 16.45 -14.55 -18.03
CA THR A 16 15.37 -13.76 -17.41
C THR A 16 14.29 -14.63 -16.79
N ALA A 17 13.97 -15.78 -17.37
CA ALA A 17 13.03 -16.73 -16.80
C ALA A 17 13.62 -17.40 -15.55
N LEU A 18 14.87 -17.86 -15.61
CA LEU A 18 15.58 -18.46 -14.47
C LEU A 18 15.67 -17.48 -13.30
N ASN A 19 16.03 -16.21 -13.56
CA ASN A 19 16.11 -15.17 -12.53
C ASN A 19 14.75 -14.91 -11.87
N ARG A 20 13.64 -14.97 -12.61
CA ARG A 20 12.27 -14.83 -12.05
C ARG A 20 11.91 -15.99 -11.13
N TRP A 21 12.25 -17.23 -11.50
CA TRP A 21 12.02 -18.40 -10.66
C TRP A 21 12.87 -18.37 -9.40
N VAL A 22 14.14 -17.98 -9.51
CA VAL A 22 15.06 -17.82 -8.37
C VAL A 22 14.54 -16.74 -7.42
N LEU A 23 14.09 -15.60 -7.93
CA LEU A 23 13.51 -14.53 -7.12
C LEU A 23 12.22 -14.99 -6.41
N GLY A 24 11.32 -15.66 -7.13
CA GLY A 24 10.09 -16.21 -6.54
C GLY A 24 10.37 -17.23 -5.44
N PHE A 25 11.34 -18.14 -5.67
CA PHE A 25 11.76 -19.11 -4.67
C PHE A 25 12.42 -18.43 -3.45
N ALA A 26 13.27 -17.43 -3.68
CA ALA A 26 13.90 -16.65 -2.61
C ALA A 26 12.85 -15.96 -1.74
N LEU A 27 11.84 -15.32 -2.34
CA LEU A 27 10.74 -14.69 -1.62
C LEU A 27 9.92 -15.70 -0.81
N LEU A 28 9.67 -16.90 -1.34
CA LEU A 28 8.96 -17.97 -0.62
C LEU A 28 9.75 -18.51 0.56
N MET A 29 11.08 -18.62 0.45
CA MET A 29 11.94 -19.13 1.52
C MET A 29 12.32 -18.08 2.55
N LEU A 30 12.18 -16.80 2.22
CA LEU A 30 12.61 -15.68 3.06
C LEU A 30 12.04 -15.73 4.50
N PRO A 31 10.74 -15.94 4.75
CA PRO A 31 10.21 -15.98 6.10
C PRO A 31 10.72 -17.18 6.91
N LEU A 32 10.94 -18.33 6.25
CA LEU A 32 11.48 -19.52 6.91
C LEU A 32 12.95 -19.33 7.31
N LEU A 33 13.72 -18.60 6.51
CA LEU A 33 15.11 -18.25 6.81
C LEU A 33 15.22 -17.19 7.93
N LEU A 34 14.21 -16.30 8.04
CA LEU A 34 14.20 -15.26 9.06
C LEU A 34 13.56 -15.69 10.37
N GLN A 35 12.72 -16.71 10.36
CA GLN A 35 12.05 -17.23 11.56
C GLN A 35 13.03 -17.57 12.72
N PRO A 36 14.22 -18.15 12.50
CA PRO A 36 15.19 -18.40 13.57
C PRO A 36 15.74 -17.10 14.21
N PHE A 37 15.74 -15.98 13.48
CA PHE A 37 16.18 -14.68 13.98
C PHE A 37 15.08 -13.92 14.74
N GLY A 38 13.87 -14.46 14.77
CA GLY A 38 12.71 -13.91 15.48
C GLY A 38 11.56 -13.47 14.59
N ASN A 39 10.35 -13.57 15.12
CA ASN A 39 9.12 -13.20 14.41
C ASN A 39 9.03 -11.70 14.07
N ALA A 40 9.83 -10.85 14.72
CA ALA A 40 9.87 -9.42 14.44
C ALA A 40 10.29 -9.11 12.99
N TRP A 41 11.27 -9.83 12.45
CA TRP A 41 11.74 -9.64 11.09
C TRP A 41 10.66 -10.00 10.04
N VAL A 42 9.91 -11.09 10.28
CA VAL A 42 8.81 -11.48 9.40
C VAL A 42 7.69 -10.44 9.46
N ARG A 43 7.39 -9.89 10.66
CA ARG A 43 6.40 -8.82 10.84
C ARG A 43 6.76 -7.54 10.06
N ILE A 44 8.05 -7.20 9.98
CA ILE A 44 8.52 -6.07 9.18
C ILE A 44 8.26 -6.30 7.70
N LEU A 45 8.50 -7.52 7.21
CA LEU A 45 8.20 -7.90 5.83
C LEU A 45 6.70 -7.86 5.53
N ASP A 46 5.85 -8.27 6.47
CA ASP A 46 4.39 -8.18 6.32
C ASP A 46 3.95 -6.72 6.13
N MET A 47 4.46 -5.82 6.97
CA MET A 47 4.20 -4.39 6.82
C MET A 47 4.75 -3.85 5.49
N ALA A 48 5.93 -4.27 5.08
CA ALA A 48 6.52 -3.87 3.79
C ALA A 48 5.67 -4.34 2.60
N LEU A 49 5.04 -5.52 2.67
CA LEU A 49 4.12 -6.00 1.64
C LEU A 49 2.82 -5.18 1.60
N ILE A 50 2.26 -4.79 2.76
CA ILE A 50 1.10 -3.88 2.82
C ILE A 50 1.44 -2.53 2.18
N TYR A 51 2.57 -1.92 2.56
CA TYR A 51 3.04 -0.67 1.96
C TYR A 51 3.35 -0.80 0.46
N THR A 52 3.82 -1.97 0.02
CA THR A 52 4.00 -2.25 -1.41
C THR A 52 2.67 -2.21 -2.16
N MET A 53 1.60 -2.77 -1.60
CA MET A 53 0.26 -2.66 -2.20
C MET A 53 -0.22 -1.21 -2.24
N LEU A 54 -0.03 -0.44 -1.16
CA LEU A 54 -0.35 0.98 -1.12
C LEU A 54 0.42 1.76 -2.18
N ALA A 55 1.72 1.53 -2.28
CA ALA A 55 2.58 2.19 -3.27
C ALA A 55 2.18 1.84 -4.71
N LEU A 56 1.81 0.58 -5.00
CA LEU A 56 1.30 0.17 -6.31
C LEU A 56 0.00 0.88 -6.66
N GLY A 57 -0.93 1.03 -5.71
CA GLY A 57 -2.17 1.76 -5.92
C GLY A 57 -1.93 3.25 -6.17
N LEU A 58 -1.07 3.88 -5.38
CA LEU A 58 -0.69 5.28 -5.58
C LEU A 58 0.05 5.48 -6.91
N ASN A 59 0.87 4.52 -7.33
CA ASN A 59 1.58 4.57 -8.60
C ASN A 59 0.62 4.59 -9.82
N ILE A 60 -0.60 4.05 -9.71
CA ILE A 60 -1.61 4.19 -10.76
C ILE A 60 -2.00 5.67 -10.92
N VAL A 61 -2.18 6.38 -9.81
CA VAL A 61 -2.62 7.78 -9.80
C VAL A 61 -1.46 8.72 -10.15
N VAL A 62 -0.35 8.60 -9.43
CA VAL A 62 0.81 9.51 -9.57
C VAL A 62 1.70 9.08 -10.72
N GLY A 63 2.03 7.80 -10.83
CA GLY A 63 2.98 7.28 -11.80
C GLY A 63 2.41 7.21 -13.21
N PHE A 64 1.22 6.64 -13.40
CA PHE A 64 0.64 6.49 -14.75
C PHE A 64 -0.15 7.71 -15.17
N ALA A 65 -1.06 8.23 -14.32
CA ALA A 65 -1.93 9.33 -14.69
C ALA A 65 -1.34 10.73 -14.41
N GLY A 66 -0.21 10.83 -13.71
CA GLY A 66 0.47 12.09 -13.42
C GLY A 66 -0.29 13.00 -12.46
N LEU A 67 -1.12 12.46 -11.57
CA LEU A 67 -1.95 13.21 -10.65
C LEU A 67 -1.37 13.10 -9.23
N LEU A 68 -0.84 14.18 -8.69
CA LEU A 68 -0.25 14.19 -7.35
C LEU A 68 -1.37 14.10 -6.29
N ASP A 69 -1.41 12.98 -5.58
CA ASP A 69 -2.38 12.72 -4.51
C ASP A 69 -1.64 12.55 -3.17
N LEU A 70 -1.81 13.53 -2.28
CA LEU A 70 -1.27 13.51 -0.92
C LEU A 70 -2.31 13.05 0.12
N GLY A 71 -3.55 12.83 -0.29
CA GLY A 71 -4.64 12.35 0.56
C GLY A 71 -4.87 10.85 0.50
N TYR A 72 -3.98 10.11 -0.15
CA TYR A 72 -4.15 8.68 -0.43
C TYR A 72 -4.39 7.83 0.82
N VAL A 73 -3.84 8.24 1.96
CA VAL A 73 -4.03 7.58 3.26
C VAL A 73 -5.50 7.53 3.70
N ALA A 74 -6.35 8.43 3.20
CA ALA A 74 -7.79 8.40 3.48
C ALA A 74 -8.46 7.10 3.00
N PHE A 75 -8.10 6.59 1.82
CA PHE A 75 -8.63 5.33 1.30
C PHE A 75 -8.13 4.13 2.10
N PHE A 76 -6.91 4.20 2.58
CA PHE A 76 -6.32 3.23 3.49
C PHE A 76 -7.08 3.20 4.82
N ALA A 77 -7.36 4.36 5.41
CA ALA A 77 -8.16 4.50 6.62
C ALA A 77 -9.59 3.95 6.44
N LEU A 78 -10.26 4.31 5.32
CA LEU A 78 -11.61 3.83 5.04
C LEU A 78 -11.69 2.31 4.99
N GLY A 79 -10.74 1.65 4.33
CA GLY A 79 -10.68 0.19 4.28
C GLY A 79 -10.43 -0.44 5.65
N ALA A 80 -9.51 0.12 6.43
CA ALA A 80 -9.18 -0.35 7.76
C ALA A 80 -10.36 -0.22 8.74
N TYR A 81 -11.00 0.93 8.75
CA TYR A 81 -12.18 1.16 9.61
C TYR A 81 -13.40 0.36 9.19
N LEU A 82 -13.62 0.17 7.88
CA LEU A 82 -14.69 -0.71 7.42
C LEU A 82 -14.51 -2.14 7.94
N TYR A 83 -13.28 -2.68 7.84
CA TYR A 83 -12.99 -4.01 8.37
C TYR A 83 -13.13 -4.06 9.88
N ALA A 84 -12.56 -3.08 10.58
CA ALA A 84 -12.63 -3.01 12.04
C ALA A 84 -14.08 -2.97 12.55
N LEU A 85 -14.95 -2.19 11.92
CA LEU A 85 -16.36 -2.10 12.30
C LEU A 85 -17.11 -3.42 12.06
N LEU A 86 -16.83 -4.11 10.96
CA LEU A 86 -17.52 -5.35 10.60
C LEU A 86 -16.93 -6.60 11.27
N ALA A 87 -15.69 -6.53 11.75
CA ALA A 87 -14.94 -7.63 12.34
C ALA A 87 -14.58 -7.39 13.82
N SER A 88 -15.29 -6.48 14.51
CA SER A 88 -15.13 -6.21 15.93
C SER A 88 -16.49 -6.08 16.62
N PRO A 89 -16.54 -6.14 17.96
CA PRO A 89 -17.78 -5.93 18.71
C PRO A 89 -18.27 -4.48 18.74
N GLN A 90 -17.54 -3.51 18.18
CA GLN A 90 -17.88 -2.08 18.23
C GLN A 90 -19.25 -1.76 17.67
N LEU A 91 -19.64 -2.43 16.58
CA LEU A 91 -20.95 -2.24 15.97
C LEU A 91 -22.10 -2.73 16.87
N LEU A 92 -21.83 -3.64 17.79
CA LEU A 92 -22.82 -4.08 18.78
C LEU A 92 -23.22 -2.96 19.75
N GLU A 93 -22.28 -2.14 20.19
CA GLU A 93 -22.57 -0.99 21.06
C GLU A 93 -23.52 -0.02 20.34
N LEU A 94 -23.29 0.19 19.05
CA LEU A 94 -24.14 1.06 18.22
C LEU A 94 -25.52 0.44 18.00
N LEU A 95 -25.60 -0.87 17.73
CA LEU A 95 -26.85 -1.58 17.46
C LEU A 95 -27.61 -1.96 18.74
N SER A 96 -26.98 -1.94 19.92
CA SER A 96 -27.64 -2.10 21.21
C SER A 96 -28.69 -1.02 21.48
N ALA A 97 -28.56 0.15 20.82
CA ALA A 97 -29.59 1.19 20.80
C ALA A 97 -30.88 0.75 20.07
N TRP A 98 -30.84 -0.37 19.31
CA TRP A 98 -31.96 -0.91 18.53
C TRP A 98 -32.31 -2.32 19.01
N PRO A 99 -33.25 -2.44 20.01
CA PRO A 99 -33.55 -3.70 20.71
C PRO A 99 -34.00 -4.87 19.81
N SER A 100 -34.53 -4.54 18.62
CA SER A 100 -35.00 -5.57 17.66
C SER A 100 -33.88 -6.34 16.97
N LEU A 101 -32.65 -5.82 16.93
CA LEU A 101 -31.49 -6.44 16.29
C LEU A 101 -30.53 -7.10 17.28
N ALA A 102 -30.60 -6.72 18.55
CA ALA A 102 -29.73 -7.23 19.61
C ALA A 102 -29.68 -8.77 19.74
N PRO A 103 -30.79 -9.54 19.58
CA PRO A 103 -30.75 -11.01 19.72
C PRO A 103 -29.95 -11.69 18.61
N TYR A 104 -29.86 -11.10 17.40
CA TYR A 104 -29.16 -11.69 16.24
C TYR A 104 -27.68 -11.34 16.21
N LEU A 105 -27.23 -10.43 17.06
CA LEU A 105 -25.89 -9.84 17.01
C LEU A 105 -25.14 -9.99 18.34
N SER A 106 -25.50 -10.97 19.16
CA SER A 106 -25.01 -11.12 20.55
C SER A 106 -23.48 -11.24 20.68
N THR A 107 -22.74 -11.52 19.61
CA THR A 107 -21.27 -11.66 19.63
C THR A 107 -20.52 -10.73 18.67
N GLY A 108 -21.23 -9.96 17.84
CA GLY A 108 -20.62 -9.15 16.75
C GLY A 108 -20.98 -9.71 15.38
N LEU A 109 -20.72 -8.93 14.32
CA LEU A 109 -21.01 -9.38 12.95
C LEU A 109 -20.04 -10.44 12.45
N HIS A 110 -18.80 -10.45 12.99
CA HIS A 110 -17.72 -11.41 12.61
C HIS A 110 -17.69 -11.72 11.11
N THR A 111 -17.86 -10.69 10.29
CA THR A 111 -17.96 -10.85 8.83
C THR A 111 -16.65 -11.40 8.26
N PRO A 112 -16.73 -12.40 7.38
CA PRO A 112 -15.54 -13.01 6.82
C PRO A 112 -14.77 -11.99 5.93
N TRP A 113 -13.45 -11.96 6.06
CA TRP A 113 -12.56 -11.04 5.38
C TRP A 113 -12.71 -11.05 3.85
N TRP A 114 -12.99 -12.21 3.25
CA TRP A 114 -13.16 -12.35 1.79
C TRP A 114 -14.39 -11.62 1.25
N LEU A 115 -15.38 -11.29 2.10
CA LEU A 115 -16.53 -10.47 1.76
C LEU A 115 -16.26 -8.99 2.00
N VAL A 116 -15.56 -8.67 3.11
CA VAL A 116 -15.26 -7.27 3.47
C VAL A 116 -14.23 -6.67 2.52
N MET A 117 -13.27 -7.44 2.04
CA MET A 117 -12.22 -6.96 1.13
C MET A 117 -12.78 -6.39 -0.19
N PRO A 118 -13.64 -7.08 -0.96
CA PRO A 118 -14.26 -6.48 -2.14
C PRO A 118 -15.19 -5.32 -1.80
N LEU A 119 -15.88 -5.36 -0.65
CA LEU A 119 -16.71 -4.25 -0.20
C LEU A 119 -15.87 -3.00 0.08
N ALA A 120 -14.73 -3.16 0.74
CA ALA A 120 -13.76 -2.08 0.97
C ALA A 120 -13.18 -1.53 -0.33
N ALA A 121 -12.89 -2.40 -1.29
CA ALA A 121 -12.42 -2.01 -2.62
C ALA A 121 -13.46 -1.14 -3.35
N VAL A 122 -14.73 -1.55 -3.34
CA VAL A 122 -15.84 -0.80 -3.96
C VAL A 122 -16.10 0.52 -3.24
N LEU A 123 -16.12 0.51 -1.91
CA LEU A 123 -16.30 1.73 -1.10
C LEU A 123 -15.17 2.73 -1.35
N ALA A 124 -13.93 2.27 -1.34
CA ALA A 124 -12.77 3.12 -1.62
C ALA A 124 -12.79 3.65 -3.06
N ALA A 125 -13.16 2.82 -4.05
CA ALA A 125 -13.33 3.26 -5.43
C ALA A 125 -14.40 4.35 -5.56
N PHE A 126 -15.55 4.17 -4.91
CA PHE A 126 -16.63 5.14 -4.88
C PHE A 126 -16.16 6.47 -4.28
N MET A 127 -15.49 6.42 -3.14
CA MET A 127 -14.90 7.60 -2.49
C MET A 127 -13.81 8.23 -3.36
N GLY A 128 -13.00 7.44 -4.05
CA GLY A 128 -12.01 7.93 -5.02
C GLY A 128 -12.65 8.72 -6.15
N VAL A 129 -13.78 8.26 -6.69
CA VAL A 129 -14.55 9.01 -7.70
C VAL A 129 -15.19 10.26 -7.09
N LEU A 130 -15.78 10.15 -5.91
CA LEU A 130 -16.44 11.27 -5.22
C LEU A 130 -15.47 12.41 -4.92
N LEU A 131 -14.29 12.09 -4.41
CA LEU A 131 -13.22 13.05 -4.10
C LEU A 131 -12.50 13.51 -5.37
N GLY A 132 -12.28 12.63 -6.33
CA GLY A 132 -11.64 12.94 -7.61
C GLY A 132 -12.48 13.89 -8.47
N ALA A 133 -13.81 13.78 -8.46
CA ALA A 133 -14.66 14.56 -9.36
C ALA A 133 -14.52 16.09 -9.21
N PRO A 134 -14.51 16.70 -8.01
CA PRO A 134 -14.28 18.13 -7.84
C PRO A 134 -12.80 18.51 -8.03
N THR A 135 -11.87 17.64 -7.61
CA THR A 135 -10.43 17.95 -7.61
C THR A 135 -9.81 17.96 -9.00
N LEU A 136 -10.37 17.21 -9.96
CA LEU A 136 -9.87 17.16 -11.34
C LEU A 136 -9.92 18.49 -12.11
N LYS A 137 -10.63 19.51 -11.58
CA LYS A 137 -10.60 20.87 -12.13
C LYS A 137 -9.33 21.62 -11.75
N LEU A 138 -8.64 21.14 -10.71
CA LEU A 138 -7.39 21.73 -10.22
C LEU A 138 -6.20 21.08 -10.94
N ARG A 139 -5.09 21.81 -11.04
CA ARG A 139 -3.88 21.36 -11.72
C ARG A 139 -2.67 21.49 -10.79
N GLY A 140 -1.72 20.56 -10.97
CA GLY A 140 -0.44 20.62 -10.27
C GLY A 140 -0.60 20.62 -8.75
N ASP A 141 0.06 21.55 -8.09
CA ASP A 141 0.17 21.65 -6.64
C ASP A 141 -1.16 21.91 -5.93
N TYR A 142 -2.12 22.58 -6.60
CA TYR A 142 -3.46 22.81 -6.04
C TYR A 142 -4.23 21.49 -5.85
N LEU A 143 -4.03 20.52 -6.74
CA LEU A 143 -4.61 19.19 -6.59
C LEU A 143 -4.03 18.50 -5.33
N ALA A 144 -2.70 18.56 -5.16
CA ALA A 144 -2.03 17.97 -4.02
C ALA A 144 -2.48 18.55 -2.67
N ILE A 145 -2.63 19.89 -2.61
CA ILE A 145 -3.10 20.57 -1.39
C ILE A 145 -4.53 20.16 -1.03
N VAL A 146 -5.42 20.05 -2.02
CA VAL A 146 -6.82 19.69 -1.78
C VAL A 146 -6.94 18.21 -1.39
N THR A 147 -6.21 17.32 -2.04
CA THR A 147 -6.21 15.89 -1.64
C THR A 147 -5.63 15.69 -0.25
N LEU A 148 -4.58 16.43 0.13
CA LEU A 148 -4.07 16.45 1.49
C LEU A 148 -5.13 16.90 2.48
N GLY A 149 -5.86 17.99 2.16
CA GLY A 149 -6.99 18.47 2.98
C GLY A 149 -8.05 17.38 3.17
N PHE A 150 -8.38 16.60 2.15
CA PHE A 150 -9.30 15.47 2.28
C PHE A 150 -8.76 14.37 3.22
N GLY A 151 -7.47 14.05 3.14
CA GLY A 151 -6.84 13.11 4.07
C GLY A 151 -7.02 13.55 5.52
N GLU A 152 -6.75 14.81 5.81
CA GLU A 152 -6.93 15.39 7.15
C GLU A 152 -8.41 15.49 7.57
N ILE A 153 -9.32 15.82 6.66
CA ILE A 153 -10.77 15.81 6.95
C ILE A 153 -11.23 14.41 7.37
N ILE A 154 -10.83 13.36 6.64
CA ILE A 154 -11.18 11.98 7.01
C ILE A 154 -10.59 11.63 8.39
N ARG A 155 -9.33 11.97 8.67
CA ARG A 155 -8.70 11.74 9.96
C ARG A 155 -9.42 12.44 11.11
N VAL A 156 -9.74 13.73 10.92
CA VAL A 156 -10.51 14.52 11.90
C VAL A 156 -11.90 13.93 12.10
N PHE A 157 -12.55 13.48 11.02
CA PHE A 157 -13.86 12.85 11.08
C PHE A 157 -13.80 11.55 11.90
N LEU A 158 -12.82 10.70 11.64
CA LEU A 158 -12.60 9.46 12.40
C LEU A 158 -12.28 9.70 13.87
N ASN A 159 -11.63 10.81 14.21
CA ASN A 159 -11.34 11.21 15.59
C ASN A 159 -12.59 11.69 16.37
N ASN A 160 -13.59 12.22 15.67
CA ASN A 160 -14.76 12.84 16.30
C ASN A 160 -16.06 12.02 16.13
N LEU A 161 -16.01 10.82 15.54
CA LEU A 161 -17.15 9.92 15.40
C LEU A 161 -17.40 9.06 16.66
N ASP A 162 -17.01 9.53 17.83
CA ASP A 162 -17.35 8.96 19.13
C ASP A 162 -18.63 9.58 19.73
N GLN A 163 -19.07 10.75 19.21
CA GLN A 163 -20.28 11.45 19.64
C GLN A 163 -21.10 11.93 18.43
N PRO A 164 -22.45 11.87 18.43
CA PRO A 164 -23.35 11.36 19.49
C PRO A 164 -23.44 9.83 19.56
N TRP A 165 -22.99 9.13 18.52
CA TRP A 165 -22.93 7.66 18.47
C TRP A 165 -21.48 7.23 18.38
N ASN A 166 -21.09 6.31 19.27
CA ASN A 166 -19.73 5.79 19.32
C ASN A 166 -19.46 4.80 18.18
N ILE A 167 -19.09 5.33 16.99
CA ILE A 167 -18.80 4.52 15.80
C ILE A 167 -17.32 4.10 15.78
N THR A 168 -16.41 5.07 15.95
CA THR A 168 -14.97 4.86 15.75
C THR A 168 -14.18 4.78 17.05
N ASN A 169 -14.86 4.98 18.20
CA ASN A 169 -14.24 5.14 19.51
C ASN A 169 -13.23 6.32 19.57
N GLY A 170 -13.28 7.21 18.59
CA GLY A 170 -12.47 8.43 18.51
C GLY A 170 -10.97 8.16 18.64
N PRO A 171 -10.24 8.98 19.45
CA PRO A 171 -8.78 8.82 19.62
C PRO A 171 -8.35 7.51 20.28
N ARG A 172 -9.28 6.84 20.99
CA ARG A 172 -9.00 5.53 21.64
C ARG A 172 -8.76 4.41 20.63
N GLY A 173 -9.32 4.57 19.42
CA GLY A 173 -9.24 3.58 18.37
C GLY A 173 -10.11 2.33 18.60
N LEU A 174 -10.08 1.44 17.62
CA LEU A 174 -10.81 0.18 17.61
C LEU A 174 -9.83 -0.98 17.84
N GLY A 175 -10.13 -1.78 18.84
CA GLY A 175 -9.39 -3.00 19.18
C GLY A 175 -10.22 -4.26 19.01
N SER A 176 -9.64 -5.39 19.37
CA SER A 176 -10.30 -6.71 19.31
C SER A 176 -10.85 -7.02 17.91
N ILE A 177 -10.12 -6.59 16.88
CA ILE A 177 -10.46 -6.86 15.48
C ILE A 177 -10.12 -8.32 15.18
N ASP A 178 -11.06 -9.04 14.58
CA ASP A 178 -10.88 -10.44 14.23
C ASP A 178 -9.72 -10.64 13.26
N PRO A 179 -8.83 -11.60 13.51
CA PRO A 179 -7.80 -11.97 12.56
C PRO A 179 -8.42 -12.65 11.34
N ILE A 180 -7.74 -12.60 10.21
CA ILE A 180 -8.14 -13.33 9.01
C ILE A 180 -8.23 -14.83 9.33
N GLN A 181 -9.37 -15.45 8.94
CA GLN A 181 -9.60 -16.89 9.07
C GLN A 181 -9.68 -17.52 7.69
N ILE A 182 -8.92 -18.59 7.48
CA ILE A 182 -9.00 -19.42 6.26
C ILE A 182 -9.44 -20.81 6.67
N ALA A 183 -10.55 -21.27 6.10
CA ALA A 183 -11.15 -22.58 6.42
C ALA A 183 -11.36 -22.83 7.93
N GLY A 184 -11.76 -21.78 8.68
CA GLY A 184 -12.00 -21.87 10.13
C GLY A 184 -10.75 -21.80 11.00
N HIS A 185 -9.55 -21.72 10.40
CA HIS A 185 -8.30 -21.54 11.13
C HIS A 185 -7.90 -20.06 11.13
N PRO A 186 -7.79 -19.38 12.28
CA PRO A 186 -7.32 -18.01 12.35
C PRO A 186 -5.81 -17.97 12.08
N LEU A 187 -5.38 -17.11 11.13
CA LEU A 187 -3.96 -16.98 10.77
C LEU A 187 -3.09 -16.45 11.93
N SER A 188 -3.68 -15.87 12.96
CA SER A 188 -2.94 -15.43 14.16
C SER A 188 -2.40 -16.60 14.99
N LYS A 189 -2.99 -17.80 14.86
CA LYS A 189 -2.53 -19.00 15.60
C LYS A 189 -1.45 -19.74 14.81
N LYS A 190 -0.58 -20.44 15.54
CA LYS A 190 0.42 -21.32 14.93
C LYS A 190 -0.27 -22.48 14.20
N LEU A 191 0.19 -22.78 12.99
CA LEU A 191 -0.22 -23.94 12.23
C LEU A 191 0.91 -24.98 12.29
N SER A 192 0.63 -26.16 12.88
CA SER A 192 1.57 -27.28 12.89
C SER A 192 1.29 -28.21 11.72
N LEU A 193 2.19 -28.24 10.76
CA LEU A 193 2.20 -29.18 9.62
C LEU A 193 3.30 -30.23 9.85
N GLY A 194 3.07 -31.16 10.78
CA GLY A 194 4.08 -32.16 11.16
C GLY A 194 5.30 -31.53 11.83
N PRO A 195 6.52 -31.68 11.29
CA PRO A 195 7.75 -31.10 11.87
C PRO A 195 7.90 -29.58 11.63
N LEU A 196 7.07 -28.97 10.77
CA LEU A 196 7.11 -27.54 10.45
C LEU A 196 6.03 -26.80 11.25
N GLU A 197 6.46 -25.95 12.17
CA GLU A 197 5.61 -25.00 12.88
C GLU A 197 5.63 -23.66 12.15
N LEU A 198 4.53 -23.30 11.50
CA LEU A 198 4.35 -21.98 10.90
C LEU A 198 3.78 -21.02 11.93
N ALA A 199 4.55 -20.02 12.30
CA ALA A 199 4.08 -18.92 13.13
C ALA A 199 2.93 -18.17 12.43
N GLY A 200 2.01 -17.57 13.19
CA GLY A 200 0.91 -16.79 12.60
C GLY A 200 1.39 -15.70 11.66
N VAL A 201 2.46 -15.00 12.01
CA VAL A 201 3.08 -13.96 11.17
C VAL A 201 3.51 -14.51 9.80
N THR A 202 4.10 -15.71 9.78
CA THR A 202 4.51 -16.37 8.52
C THR A 202 3.32 -16.71 7.62
N GLN A 203 2.17 -17.05 8.20
CA GLN A 203 0.94 -17.31 7.44
C GLN A 203 0.41 -16.03 6.79
N TYR A 204 0.43 -14.89 7.53
CA TYR A 204 0.11 -13.58 6.98
C TYR A 204 1.04 -13.18 5.84
N TYR A 205 2.35 -13.45 5.98
CA TYR A 205 3.33 -13.19 4.93
C TYR A 205 2.94 -13.85 3.60
N TYR A 206 2.63 -15.14 3.62
CA TYR A 206 2.25 -15.85 2.39
C TYR A 206 0.95 -15.31 1.78
N LEU A 207 -0.05 -14.99 2.61
CA LEU A 207 -1.27 -14.37 2.12
C LEU A 207 -0.98 -13.02 1.44
N MET A 208 -0.23 -12.14 2.11
CA MET A 208 0.13 -10.82 1.58
C MET A 208 1.01 -10.92 0.34
N LEU A 209 1.95 -11.87 0.31
CA LEU A 209 2.80 -12.12 -0.86
C LEU A 209 1.97 -12.51 -2.10
N ILE A 210 0.96 -13.37 -1.93
CA ILE A 210 0.05 -13.76 -3.01
C ILE A 210 -0.74 -12.54 -3.51
N LEU A 211 -1.26 -11.72 -2.60
CA LEU A 211 -2.01 -10.52 -2.96
C LEU A 211 -1.14 -9.47 -3.64
N VAL A 212 0.09 -9.25 -3.17
CA VAL A 212 1.07 -8.36 -3.83
C VAL A 212 1.44 -8.89 -5.20
N ALA A 213 1.72 -10.18 -5.35
CA ALA A 213 2.01 -10.78 -6.65
C ALA A 213 0.84 -10.61 -7.63
N PHE A 214 -0.39 -10.84 -7.17
CA PHE A 214 -1.59 -10.58 -7.97
C PHE A 214 -1.70 -9.08 -8.35
N SER A 215 -1.44 -8.18 -7.40
CA SER A 215 -1.45 -6.73 -7.62
C SER A 215 -0.42 -6.29 -8.65
N VAL A 216 0.81 -6.80 -8.57
CA VAL A 216 1.87 -6.54 -9.57
C VAL A 216 1.48 -7.04 -10.95
N LEU A 217 0.92 -8.26 -11.04
CA LEU A 217 0.43 -8.82 -12.31
C LEU A 217 -0.71 -7.98 -12.89
N TRP A 218 -1.64 -7.53 -12.04
CA TRP A 218 -2.74 -6.67 -12.44
C TRP A 218 -2.22 -5.32 -12.96
N CYS A 219 -1.38 -4.63 -12.19
CA CYS A 219 -0.79 -3.35 -12.58
C CYS A 219 0.04 -3.46 -13.87
N SER A 220 0.79 -4.54 -14.06
CA SER A 220 1.58 -4.74 -15.28
C SER A 220 0.72 -4.95 -16.53
N ARG A 221 -0.44 -5.61 -16.38
CA ARG A 221 -1.42 -5.73 -17.47
C ARG A 221 -2.13 -4.40 -17.73
N LEU A 222 -2.44 -3.66 -16.67
CA LEU A 222 -3.09 -2.36 -16.76
C LEU A 222 -2.18 -1.33 -17.47
N GLU A 223 -0.90 -1.28 -17.14
CA GLU A 223 0.11 -0.44 -17.80
C GLU A 223 0.13 -0.67 -19.32
N ARG A 224 0.13 -1.93 -19.76
CA ARG A 224 0.16 -2.31 -21.17
C ARG A 224 -1.19 -2.21 -21.89
N SER A 225 -2.27 -1.93 -21.17
CA SER A 225 -3.62 -1.82 -21.71
C SER A 225 -3.84 -0.52 -22.50
N ARG A 226 -5.00 -0.40 -23.18
CA ARG A 226 -5.41 0.85 -23.83
C ARG A 226 -5.57 1.99 -22.82
N ILE A 227 -6.03 1.67 -21.61
CA ILE A 227 -6.24 2.64 -20.53
C ILE A 227 -4.89 3.14 -20.01
N GLY A 228 -3.92 2.25 -19.76
CA GLY A 228 -2.58 2.62 -19.31
C GLY A 228 -1.87 3.56 -20.29
N ARG A 229 -1.92 3.24 -21.59
CA ARG A 229 -1.38 4.12 -22.65
C ARG A 229 -2.06 5.48 -22.70
N ALA A 230 -3.38 5.52 -22.48
CA ALA A 230 -4.12 6.78 -22.44
C ALA A 230 -3.72 7.64 -21.24
N TRP A 231 -3.44 7.02 -20.08
CA TRP A 231 -2.92 7.76 -18.91
C TRP A 231 -1.53 8.34 -19.16
N VAL A 232 -0.63 7.58 -19.76
CA VAL A 232 0.71 8.10 -20.13
C VAL A 232 0.58 9.31 -21.07
N ALA A 233 -0.28 9.23 -22.09
CA ALA A 233 -0.55 10.34 -23.01
C ALA A 233 -1.11 11.58 -22.27
N ILE A 234 -2.02 11.39 -21.30
CA ILE A 234 -2.57 12.48 -20.48
C ILE A 234 -1.50 13.11 -19.58
N ARG A 235 -0.60 12.29 -19.04
CA ARG A 235 0.51 12.75 -18.19
C ARG A 235 1.49 13.61 -18.96
N GLU A 236 1.79 13.28 -20.21
CA GLU A 236 2.70 14.04 -21.06
C GLU A 236 2.08 15.36 -21.53
N ASP A 237 0.90 15.31 -22.15
CA ASP A 237 0.16 16.50 -22.55
C ASP A 237 -1.36 16.24 -22.56
N GLU A 238 -2.06 16.81 -21.56
CA GLU A 238 -3.50 16.68 -21.45
C GLU A 238 -4.26 17.35 -22.61
N ILE A 239 -3.74 18.46 -23.16
CA ILE A 239 -4.40 19.22 -24.23
C ILE A 239 -4.32 18.42 -25.52
N ALA A 240 -3.15 17.90 -25.84
CA ALA A 240 -2.94 17.03 -27.00
C ALA A 240 -3.77 15.77 -26.91
N ALA A 241 -3.79 15.08 -25.76
CA ALA A 241 -4.58 13.88 -25.51
C ALA A 241 -6.09 14.13 -25.72
N ARG A 242 -6.59 15.29 -25.27
CA ARG A 242 -7.99 15.70 -25.47
C ARG A 242 -8.29 15.97 -26.94
N SER A 243 -7.35 16.61 -27.66
CA SER A 243 -7.49 16.89 -29.09
C SER A 243 -7.54 15.62 -29.94
N MET A 244 -6.91 14.54 -29.47
CA MET A 244 -6.96 13.18 -30.05
C MET A 244 -8.24 12.41 -29.68
N GLY A 245 -9.22 13.05 -29.03
CA GLY A 245 -10.52 12.45 -28.68
C GLY A 245 -10.56 11.66 -27.37
N LEU A 246 -9.49 11.70 -26.53
CA LEU A 246 -9.51 11.04 -25.24
C LEU A 246 -10.36 11.82 -24.23
N ASN A 247 -11.26 11.10 -23.52
CA ASN A 247 -12.01 11.69 -22.41
C ASN A 247 -11.14 11.73 -21.15
N THR A 248 -10.32 12.79 -21.03
CA THR A 248 -9.33 12.94 -19.97
C THR A 248 -9.96 12.92 -18.56
N ARG A 249 -11.16 13.50 -18.40
CA ARG A 249 -11.88 13.52 -17.12
C ARG A 249 -12.20 12.11 -16.63
N ASN A 250 -12.85 11.30 -17.48
CA ASN A 250 -13.25 9.95 -17.07
C ASN A 250 -12.04 9.04 -16.83
N LEU A 251 -10.98 9.19 -17.63
CA LEU A 251 -9.72 8.44 -17.44
C LEU A 251 -9.03 8.79 -16.15
N LYS A 252 -8.99 10.07 -15.76
CA LYS A 252 -8.44 10.52 -14.47
C LYS A 252 -9.28 10.00 -13.29
N LEU A 253 -10.62 10.08 -13.38
CA LEU A 253 -11.51 9.51 -12.36
C LEU A 253 -11.30 7.99 -12.20
N LEU A 254 -11.10 7.29 -13.31
CA LEU A 254 -10.81 5.85 -13.28
C LEU A 254 -9.47 5.55 -12.59
N ALA A 255 -8.44 6.41 -12.79
CA ALA A 255 -7.17 6.28 -12.08
C ALA A 255 -7.36 6.45 -10.57
N PHE A 256 -8.08 7.48 -10.12
CA PHE A 256 -8.42 7.67 -8.71
C PHE A 256 -9.21 6.49 -8.13
N ALA A 257 -10.24 6.01 -8.85
CA ALA A 257 -11.04 4.87 -8.40
C ALA A 257 -10.18 3.61 -8.23
N LEU A 258 -9.37 3.27 -9.24
CA LEU A 258 -8.51 2.08 -9.20
C LEU A 258 -7.39 2.22 -8.16
N GLY A 259 -6.75 3.39 -8.05
CA GLY A 259 -5.78 3.64 -6.99
C GLY A 259 -6.40 3.47 -5.60
N ALA A 260 -7.57 4.07 -5.38
CA ALA A 260 -8.30 3.97 -4.11
C ALA A 260 -8.67 2.52 -3.73
N THR A 261 -8.98 1.63 -4.71
CA THR A 261 -9.25 0.21 -4.40
C THR A 261 -8.09 -0.45 -3.69
N PHE A 262 -6.85 -0.18 -4.13
CA PHE A 262 -5.64 -0.71 -3.49
C PHE A 262 -5.50 -0.17 -2.06
N GLY A 263 -5.79 1.13 -1.86
CA GLY A 263 -5.84 1.73 -0.53
C GLY A 263 -6.81 1.00 0.39
N GLY A 264 -8.06 0.81 -0.07
CA GLY A 264 -9.09 0.10 0.70
C GLY A 264 -8.73 -1.33 1.05
N VAL A 265 -8.23 -2.10 0.07
CA VAL A 265 -7.80 -3.50 0.28
C VAL A 265 -6.63 -3.58 1.27
N SER A 266 -5.62 -2.71 1.12
CA SER A 266 -4.48 -2.64 2.04
C SER A 266 -4.93 -2.28 3.46
N GLY A 267 -5.96 -1.42 3.60
CA GLY A 267 -6.57 -1.07 4.88
C GLY A 267 -7.18 -2.28 5.60
N VAL A 268 -7.91 -3.11 4.88
CA VAL A 268 -8.47 -4.37 5.43
C VAL A 268 -7.35 -5.27 5.95
N LEU A 269 -6.29 -5.46 5.15
CA LEU A 269 -5.15 -6.30 5.55
C LEU A 269 -4.42 -5.75 6.77
N PHE A 270 -4.22 -4.43 6.81
CA PHE A 270 -3.58 -3.76 7.93
C PHE A 270 -4.38 -3.94 9.23
N ALA A 271 -5.69 -3.68 9.20
CA ALA A 271 -6.55 -3.80 10.37
C ALA A 271 -6.61 -5.25 10.88
N ALA A 272 -6.71 -6.23 9.97
CA ALA A 272 -6.73 -7.65 10.31
C ALA A 272 -5.39 -8.14 10.89
N PHE A 273 -4.27 -7.59 10.41
CA PHE A 273 -2.92 -7.94 10.86
C PHE A 273 -2.57 -7.29 12.20
N GLN A 274 -2.89 -5.99 12.35
CA GLN A 274 -2.57 -5.25 13.58
C GLN A 274 -3.55 -5.54 14.72
N THR A 275 -4.79 -5.97 14.42
CA THR A 275 -5.89 -6.23 15.38
C THR A 275 -6.29 -5.01 16.22
N PHE A 276 -5.65 -3.88 15.99
CA PHE A 276 -5.92 -2.58 16.59
C PHE A 276 -5.64 -1.48 15.58
N ILE A 277 -6.53 -0.50 15.48
CA ILE A 277 -6.35 0.70 14.65
C ILE A 277 -6.77 1.95 15.42
N SER A 278 -6.06 3.05 15.16
CA SER A 278 -6.42 4.38 15.67
C SER A 278 -6.36 5.41 14.55
N PRO A 279 -7.05 6.56 14.66
CA PRO A 279 -6.96 7.62 13.65
C PRO A 279 -5.52 8.15 13.45
N GLU A 280 -4.69 8.08 14.49
CA GLU A 280 -3.27 8.47 14.43
C GLU A 280 -2.44 7.63 13.45
N SER A 281 -2.86 6.37 13.20
CA SER A 281 -2.20 5.48 12.23
C SER A 281 -2.40 5.93 10.77
N PHE A 282 -3.28 6.92 10.52
CA PHE A 282 -3.64 7.39 9.18
C PHE A 282 -3.37 8.88 9.01
N GLY A 283 -2.31 9.37 9.63
CA GLY A 283 -1.91 10.78 9.57
C GLY A 283 -1.19 11.17 8.28
N LEU A 284 -0.92 12.46 8.16
CA LEU A 284 -0.19 13.05 7.04
C LEU A 284 1.18 12.38 6.82
N GLY A 285 1.87 12.01 7.90
CA GLY A 285 3.19 11.35 7.82
C GLY A 285 3.16 10.07 7.01
N GLU A 286 2.11 9.26 7.18
CA GLU A 286 1.91 8.01 6.41
C GLU A 286 1.68 8.31 4.92
N SER A 287 0.88 9.34 4.60
CA SER A 287 0.64 9.74 3.21
C SER A 287 1.94 10.17 2.51
N VAL A 288 2.72 11.01 3.18
CA VAL A 288 4.03 11.46 2.68
C VAL A 288 4.98 10.27 2.50
N MET A 289 4.96 9.30 3.43
CA MET A 289 5.80 8.11 3.35
C MET A 289 5.44 7.24 2.15
N ILE A 290 4.15 7.02 1.88
CA ILE A 290 3.68 6.26 0.72
C ILE A 290 4.07 6.96 -0.60
N VAL A 291 3.91 8.28 -0.67
CA VAL A 291 4.36 9.08 -1.84
C VAL A 291 5.86 8.95 -2.02
N ALA A 292 6.62 9.06 -0.95
CA ALA A 292 8.07 8.91 -0.98
C ALA A 292 8.53 7.54 -1.47
N MET A 293 7.81 6.46 -1.10
CA MET A 293 8.07 5.10 -1.61
C MET A 293 7.95 5.03 -3.14
N VAL A 294 6.91 5.68 -3.70
CA VAL A 294 6.67 5.71 -5.14
C VAL A 294 7.70 6.56 -5.87
N VAL A 295 8.00 7.75 -5.34
CA VAL A 295 9.00 8.67 -5.93
C VAL A 295 10.40 8.08 -5.87
N LEU A 296 10.80 7.56 -4.72
CA LEU A 296 12.10 6.93 -4.52
C LEU A 296 12.27 5.67 -5.37
N GLY A 297 11.20 4.89 -5.54
CA GLY A 297 11.21 3.71 -6.41
C GLY A 297 11.38 4.06 -7.88
N GLY A 298 10.79 5.16 -8.30
CA GLY A 298 10.72 5.63 -9.70
C GLY A 298 9.29 5.66 -10.21
N LEU A 299 8.80 6.87 -10.48
CA LEU A 299 7.43 7.13 -10.91
C LEU A 299 7.08 6.37 -12.20
N GLY A 300 6.00 5.59 -12.17
CA GLY A 300 5.51 4.87 -13.34
C GLY A 300 6.24 3.56 -13.66
N HIS A 301 7.26 3.17 -12.89
CA HIS A 301 7.99 1.90 -13.08
C HIS A 301 7.69 0.91 -11.97
N LEU A 302 6.88 -0.12 -12.28
CA LEU A 302 6.39 -1.09 -11.27
C LEU A 302 7.49 -1.76 -10.44
N PRO A 303 8.56 -2.33 -11.02
CA PRO A 303 9.64 -2.95 -10.23
C PRO A 303 10.33 -1.95 -9.31
N GLY A 304 10.53 -0.71 -9.79
CA GLY A 304 11.11 0.37 -8.99
C GLY A 304 10.26 0.70 -7.78
N VAL A 305 8.96 0.87 -7.97
CA VAL A 305 8.00 1.15 -6.87
C VAL A 305 7.98 0.04 -5.83
N VAL A 306 7.99 -1.23 -6.24
CA VAL A 306 8.07 -2.36 -5.32
C VAL A 306 9.35 -2.31 -4.49
N LEU A 307 10.50 -2.05 -5.12
CA LEU A 307 11.78 -1.92 -4.42
C LEU A 307 11.81 -0.70 -3.48
N GLY A 308 11.29 0.46 -3.93
CA GLY A 308 11.20 1.67 -3.11
C GLY A 308 10.32 1.47 -1.88
N ALA A 309 9.17 0.82 -2.04
CA ALA A 309 8.26 0.50 -0.95
C ALA A 309 8.90 -0.48 0.06
N MET A 310 9.50 -1.57 -0.42
CA MET A 310 10.19 -2.54 0.43
C MET A 310 11.34 -1.88 1.20
N LEU A 311 12.16 -1.08 0.53
CA LEU A 311 13.31 -0.40 1.14
C LEU A 311 12.86 0.59 2.22
N LEU A 312 11.94 1.50 1.89
CA LEU A 312 11.47 2.50 2.84
C LEU A 312 10.67 1.92 4.01
N ALA A 313 9.90 0.85 3.78
CA ALA A 313 9.17 0.20 4.85
C ALA A 313 10.09 -0.54 5.84
N THR A 314 11.21 -1.09 5.35
CA THR A 314 12.19 -1.80 6.21
C THR A 314 13.23 -0.86 6.83
N LEU A 315 13.49 0.28 6.20
CA LEU A 315 14.52 1.24 6.63
C LEU A 315 14.37 1.72 8.10
N PRO A 316 13.16 2.08 8.59
CA PRO A 316 13.00 2.51 9.98
C PRO A 316 13.46 1.47 10.99
N GLU A 317 13.25 0.20 10.71
CA GLU A 317 13.62 -0.88 11.60
C GLU A 317 15.13 -1.20 11.52
N LEU A 318 15.70 -1.14 10.31
CA LEU A 318 17.16 -1.26 10.15
C LEU A 318 17.89 -0.14 10.88
N LEU A 319 17.40 1.09 10.78
CA LEU A 319 17.99 2.24 11.47
C LEU A 319 17.83 2.18 12.98
N ARG A 320 16.87 1.44 13.52
CA ARG A 320 16.74 1.19 14.95
C ARG A 320 17.99 0.50 15.51
N TYR A 321 18.56 -0.47 14.77
CA TYR A 321 19.78 -1.15 15.19
C TYR A 321 21.01 -0.24 15.20
N VAL A 322 20.99 0.85 14.44
CA VAL A 322 22.06 1.87 14.43
C VAL A 322 21.81 2.95 15.47
N ALA A 323 20.56 3.36 15.63
CA ALA A 323 20.18 4.44 16.53
C ALA A 323 20.35 4.05 18.00
N THR A 324 20.05 2.80 18.39
CA THR A 324 20.16 2.34 19.78
C THR A 324 21.58 2.41 20.33
N PRO A 325 22.62 1.84 19.67
CA PRO A 325 24.00 1.99 20.14
C PRO A 325 24.49 3.44 20.20
N LEU A 326 23.99 4.28 19.28
CA LEU A 326 24.36 5.70 19.25
C LEU A 326 23.75 6.49 20.42
N GLN A 327 22.54 6.12 20.84
CA GLN A 327 21.93 6.64 22.06
C GLN A 327 22.74 6.28 23.29
N ASP A 328 23.20 5.03 23.38
CA ASP A 328 24.04 4.55 24.52
C ASP A 328 25.35 5.30 24.55
N LEU A 329 26.00 5.55 23.41
CA LEU A 329 27.25 6.31 23.30
C LEU A 329 27.09 7.78 23.73
N THR A 330 25.91 8.37 23.52
CA THR A 330 25.63 9.77 23.93
C THR A 330 25.13 9.91 25.35
N GLY A 331 25.09 8.81 26.11
CA GLY A 331 24.59 8.82 27.49
C GLY A 331 23.11 9.18 27.60
N GLY A 332 22.31 8.83 26.60
CA GLY A 332 20.87 9.09 26.58
C GLY A 332 20.46 10.53 26.21
N ARG A 333 21.41 11.38 25.82
CA ARG A 333 21.13 12.79 25.46
C ARG A 333 20.35 12.91 24.13
N ILE A 334 20.46 11.93 23.24
CA ILE A 334 19.76 11.88 21.96
C ILE A 334 18.77 10.72 22.01
N ASP A 335 17.49 11.01 21.81
CA ASP A 335 16.46 9.98 21.73
C ASP A 335 16.62 9.18 20.42
N ALA A 336 16.69 7.86 20.53
CA ALA A 336 16.82 6.96 19.38
C ALA A 336 15.67 7.11 18.37
N ALA A 337 14.46 7.46 18.82
CA ALA A 337 13.32 7.67 17.95
C ALA A 337 13.49 8.92 17.08
N ILE A 338 13.96 10.02 17.67
CA ILE A 338 14.22 11.29 16.95
C ILE A 338 15.38 11.10 15.97
N LEU A 339 16.46 10.43 16.41
CA LEU A 339 17.60 10.14 15.56
C LEU A 339 17.21 9.27 14.35
N ARG A 340 16.39 8.25 14.56
CA ARG A 340 15.87 7.41 13.48
C ARG A 340 15.07 8.22 12.46
N GLN A 341 14.18 9.10 12.92
CA GLN A 341 13.39 9.96 12.04
C GLN A 341 14.25 10.91 11.21
N LEU A 342 15.28 11.49 11.83
CA LEU A 342 16.26 12.33 11.16
C LEU A 342 17.04 11.52 10.10
N LEU A 343 17.48 10.32 10.42
CA LEU A 343 18.21 9.45 9.47
C LEU A 343 17.34 9.04 8.29
N ILE A 344 16.05 8.76 8.51
CA ILE A 344 15.09 8.47 7.42
C ILE A 344 14.98 9.69 6.50
N ALA A 345 14.71 10.88 7.07
CA ALA A 345 14.58 12.11 6.30
C ALA A 345 15.88 12.42 5.52
N LEU A 346 17.03 12.28 6.16
CA LEU A 346 18.33 12.48 5.52
C LEU A 346 18.56 11.49 4.37
N THR A 347 18.26 10.22 4.58
CA THR A 347 18.37 9.18 3.54
C THR A 347 17.50 9.53 2.33
N MET A 348 16.28 9.99 2.55
CA MET A 348 15.37 10.41 1.48
C MET A 348 15.94 11.61 0.71
N VAL A 349 16.43 12.63 1.41
CA VAL A 349 17.04 13.80 0.77
C VAL A 349 18.28 13.40 -0.04
N VAL A 350 19.16 12.57 0.51
CA VAL A 350 20.37 12.12 -0.18
C VAL A 350 20.02 11.31 -1.43
N VAL A 351 19.03 10.39 -1.35
CA VAL A 351 18.62 9.60 -2.53
C VAL A 351 18.00 10.49 -3.60
N MET A 352 17.15 11.46 -3.23
CA MET A 352 16.57 12.40 -4.19
C MET A 352 17.61 13.30 -4.86
N LEU A 353 18.65 13.70 -4.14
CA LEU A 353 19.76 14.49 -4.71
C LEU A 353 20.64 13.66 -5.66
N LEU A 354 20.95 12.42 -5.29
CA LEU A 354 21.83 11.56 -6.08
C LEU A 354 21.11 10.87 -7.25
N ARG A 355 19.82 10.58 -7.08
CA ARG A 355 18.99 9.85 -8.05
C ARG A 355 17.61 10.48 -8.18
N PRO A 356 17.49 11.67 -8.83
CA PRO A 356 16.21 12.38 -8.96
C PRO A 356 15.14 11.60 -9.75
N GLN A 357 15.56 10.65 -10.60
CA GLN A 357 14.66 9.78 -11.35
C GLN A 357 14.21 8.53 -10.57
N GLY A 358 14.64 8.39 -9.30
CA GLY A 358 14.40 7.21 -8.46
C GLY A 358 15.49 6.16 -8.55
N LEU A 359 15.36 5.10 -7.74
CA LEU A 359 16.33 4.01 -7.68
C LEU A 359 16.37 3.18 -8.97
N TRP A 360 15.20 3.01 -9.60
CA TRP A 360 15.05 2.26 -10.84
C TRP A 360 14.06 2.99 -11.76
N PRO A 361 14.54 3.98 -12.54
CA PRO A 361 13.67 4.74 -13.43
C PRO A 361 13.10 3.87 -14.57
N ALA A 362 11.97 4.30 -15.12
CA ALA A 362 11.42 3.68 -16.32
C ALA A 362 12.44 3.78 -17.47
N PRO A 363 12.61 2.73 -18.29
CA PRO A 363 13.43 2.83 -19.49
C PRO A 363 12.87 3.93 -20.41
N ASP A 364 13.73 4.81 -20.89
CA ASP A 364 13.34 5.86 -21.85
C ASP A 364 12.78 5.20 -23.12
N GLN A 365 11.49 5.38 -23.35
CA GLN A 365 10.83 4.85 -24.57
C GLN A 365 11.32 5.55 -25.86
N SER A 366 11.97 6.69 -25.74
CA SER A 366 12.61 7.41 -26.86
C SER A 366 13.83 6.68 -27.45
N ALA A 367 14.48 5.79 -26.70
CA ALA A 367 15.65 5.04 -27.17
C ALA A 367 15.33 3.79 -28.02
N GLU A 368 14.07 3.33 -28.06
CA GLU A 368 13.66 2.19 -28.92
C GLU A 368 13.23 2.60 -30.33
N GLY A 369 13.03 3.91 -30.58
CA GLY A 369 12.63 4.43 -31.90
C GLY A 369 13.80 4.65 -32.89
N ASP A 370 15.03 4.72 -32.42
CA ASP A 370 16.23 5.03 -33.23
C ASP A 370 17.14 3.83 -33.53
N ALA A 371 16.61 2.61 -33.46
CA ALA A 371 17.33 1.45 -33.99
C ALA A 371 16.99 1.29 -35.49
N PRO A 372 17.97 1.48 -36.42
CA PRO A 372 17.78 1.35 -37.85
C PRO A 372 17.46 -0.10 -38.29
#